data_62579f4dfd7898916b2c5644e1dfa5ba
#
_entry.id   62579f4dfd7898916b2c5644e1dfa5ba
#
_cell.length_a   1.000
_cell.length_b   1.000
_cell.length_c   1.000
_cell.angle_alpha   90.00
_cell.angle_beta   90.00
_cell.angle_gamma   90.00
#
_symmetry.space_group_name_H-M   'P 1'
#
loop_
_entity.id
_entity.type
_entity.pdbx_description
1 polymer ?
#
loop_
_entity_poly.entity_id
_entity_poly.type
_entity_poly.pdbx_seq_one_letter_code
_entity_poly.pdbx_strand_id
1 'polypeptide(L)'
;VRFRSAFKSLSLLPIITPPFVIGLAIILLFGLSGNVTQFIATQFGVEPTRWVYGFTGVLIAQLLSFTPIAFLVLIGVVEAISPSLEEAAQTLRASRWETFKTVTWPLMRPGLANAFLLGFIESMADFGNPLVLGGNFNVLSTEVFFSVVGSQNDQGRAAVLAIILLLYTIGAFYLQQRWLGRRSYTSVSGIG
;
A
#
# COMPACT_ATOMS: atom_id res chain seq x y z
N VAL A 1 21.86 -11.43 11.15
CA VAL A 1 20.61 -11.93 11.77
C VAL A 1 19.92 -10.83 12.61
N ARG A 2 20.61 -10.08 13.48
CA ARG A 2 20.01 -9.03 14.33
C ARG A 2 19.39 -7.84 13.52
N PHE A 3 20.05 -7.43 12.45
CA PHE A 3 19.53 -6.36 11.57
C PHE A 3 18.22 -6.74 10.87
N ARG A 4 18.05 -7.99 10.48
CA ARG A 4 16.83 -8.48 9.82
C ARG A 4 15.60 -8.41 10.72
N SER A 5 15.75 -8.76 11.99
CA SER A 5 14.67 -8.67 12.98
C SER A 5 14.30 -7.23 13.30
N ALA A 6 15.30 -6.37 13.51
CA ALA A 6 15.05 -4.94 13.75
C ALA A 6 14.36 -4.27 12.54
N PHE A 7 14.76 -4.61 11.32
CA PHE A 7 14.13 -4.09 10.11
C PHE A 7 12.67 -4.56 9.98
N LYS A 8 12.39 -5.84 10.24
CA LYS A 8 11.01 -6.35 10.30
C LYS A 8 10.18 -5.56 11.34
N SER A 9 10.69 -5.40 12.54
CA SER A 9 9.97 -4.69 13.60
C SER A 9 9.73 -3.21 13.27
N LEU A 10 10.70 -2.51 12.70
CA LEU A 10 10.57 -1.12 12.27
C LEU A 10 9.55 -0.96 11.13
N SER A 11 9.53 -1.92 10.19
CA SER A 11 8.56 -1.91 9.08
C SER A 11 7.12 -2.15 9.55
N LEU A 12 6.91 -2.70 10.75
CA LEU A 12 5.61 -2.98 11.32
C LEU A 12 5.03 -1.82 12.14
N LEU A 13 5.85 -0.86 12.55
CA LEU A 13 5.42 0.28 13.36
C LEU A 13 4.24 1.06 12.75
N PRO A 14 4.23 1.34 11.43
CA PRO A 14 3.11 2.08 10.84
C PRO A 14 1.77 1.31 10.87
N ILE A 15 1.78 -0.02 10.96
CA ILE A 15 0.55 -0.84 11.00
C ILE A 15 -0.26 -0.58 12.27
N ILE A 16 0.41 -0.31 13.38
CA ILE A 16 -0.22 -0.06 14.68
C ILE A 16 -0.80 1.36 14.74
N THR A 17 -0.32 2.24 13.88
CA THR A 17 -0.68 3.65 13.87
C THR A 17 -1.89 3.87 12.95
N PRO A 18 -2.95 4.54 13.40
CA PRO A 18 -4.06 4.91 12.51
C PRO A 18 -3.55 5.71 11.30
N PRO A 19 -3.99 5.40 10.06
CA PRO A 19 -3.42 6.01 8.85
C PRO A 19 -3.38 7.54 8.86
N PHE A 20 -4.43 8.21 9.37
CA PHE A 20 -4.49 9.68 9.43
C PHE A 20 -3.40 10.30 10.32
N VAL A 21 -2.87 9.56 11.30
CA VAL A 21 -1.76 10.03 12.15
C VAL A 21 -0.48 10.21 11.34
N ILE A 22 -0.28 9.36 10.32
CA ILE A 22 0.84 9.50 9.39
C ILE A 22 0.69 10.80 8.58
N GLY A 23 -0.52 11.09 8.11
CA GLY A 23 -0.82 12.37 7.45
C GLY A 23 -0.54 13.59 8.34
N LEU A 24 -0.96 13.54 9.61
CA LEU A 24 -0.66 14.58 10.58
C LEU A 24 0.84 14.71 10.86
N ALA A 25 1.57 13.61 10.99
CA ALA A 25 3.01 13.62 11.16
C ALA A 25 3.73 14.27 9.97
N ILE A 26 3.29 13.99 8.74
CA ILE A 26 3.80 14.65 7.53
C ILE A 26 3.56 16.16 7.59
N ILE A 27 2.39 16.62 8.02
CA ILE A 27 2.11 18.06 8.17
C ILE A 27 3.00 18.68 9.24
N LEU A 28 3.16 18.03 10.40
CA LEU A 28 3.99 18.54 11.49
C LEU A 28 5.48 18.62 11.12
N LEU A 29 5.95 17.74 10.25
CA LEU A 29 7.34 17.73 9.80
C LEU A 29 7.57 18.60 8.57
N PHE A 30 6.74 18.47 7.55
CA PHE A 30 6.95 19.01 6.22
C PHE A 30 5.90 20.03 5.75
N GLY A 31 4.88 20.33 6.56
CA GLY A 31 3.91 21.38 6.26
C GLY A 31 4.57 22.77 6.24
N LEU A 32 3.82 23.81 5.91
CA LEU A 32 4.33 25.19 5.84
C LEU A 32 5.04 25.63 7.12
N SER A 33 4.51 25.29 8.29
CA SER A 33 5.09 25.58 9.60
C SER A 33 5.76 24.34 10.20
N GLY A 34 6.01 23.29 9.41
CA GLY A 34 6.60 22.05 9.87
C GLY A 34 8.06 22.19 10.27
N ASN A 35 8.48 21.41 11.27
CA ASN A 35 9.81 21.54 11.87
C ASN A 35 10.95 21.40 10.84
N VAL A 36 10.85 20.44 9.94
CA VAL A 36 11.86 20.22 8.88
C VAL A 36 11.84 21.36 7.86
N THR A 37 10.64 21.80 7.47
CA THR A 37 10.47 22.91 6.53
C THR A 37 11.07 24.18 7.08
N GLN A 38 10.80 24.52 8.35
CA GLN A 38 11.33 25.71 9.01
C GLN A 38 12.84 25.61 9.21
N PHE A 39 13.37 24.45 9.55
CA PHE A 39 14.81 24.23 9.62
C PHE A 39 15.49 24.48 8.28
N ILE A 40 14.95 23.95 7.18
CA ILE A 40 15.49 24.15 5.82
C ILE A 40 15.39 25.64 5.44
N ALA A 41 14.25 26.28 5.71
CA ALA A 41 14.06 27.70 5.43
C ALA A 41 15.09 28.59 6.15
N THR A 42 15.34 28.34 7.43
CA THR A 42 16.27 29.12 8.22
C THR A 42 17.74 28.87 7.90
N GLN A 43 18.11 27.62 7.56
CA GLN A 43 19.52 27.27 7.30
C GLN A 43 19.94 27.54 5.84
N PHE A 44 19.03 27.35 4.90
CA PHE A 44 19.33 27.39 3.47
C PHE A 44 18.60 28.51 2.71
N GLY A 45 17.77 29.29 3.37
CA GLY A 45 17.03 30.39 2.76
C GLY A 45 15.97 29.94 1.74
N VAL A 46 15.49 28.69 1.83
CA VAL A 46 14.49 28.13 0.92
C VAL A 46 13.09 28.51 1.41
N GLU A 47 12.30 29.15 0.58
CA GLU A 47 10.92 29.51 0.96
C GLU A 47 10.04 28.26 1.16
N PRO A 48 9.25 28.20 2.27
CA PRO A 48 8.30 27.13 2.51
C PRO A 48 7.25 27.04 1.42
N THR A 49 7.03 25.84 0.89
CA THR A 49 6.04 25.58 -0.16
C THR A 49 4.96 24.60 0.33
N ARG A 50 3.81 24.58 -0.34
CA ARG A 50 2.69 23.70 -0.01
C ARG A 50 2.78 22.30 -0.64
N TRP A 51 3.97 21.82 -0.93
CA TRP A 51 4.21 20.58 -1.68
C TRP A 51 3.63 19.31 -1.04
N VAL A 52 3.49 19.30 0.29
CA VAL A 52 2.89 18.16 1.04
C VAL A 52 1.36 18.15 1.02
N TYR A 53 0.73 19.20 0.48
CA TYR A 53 -0.72 19.24 0.37
C TYR A 53 -1.16 18.85 -1.05
N GLY A 54 -2.32 18.20 -1.15
CA GLY A 54 -2.85 17.68 -2.39
C GLY A 54 -2.36 16.26 -2.71
N PHE A 55 -2.33 15.93 -3.98
CA PHE A 55 -2.00 14.58 -4.46
C PHE A 55 -0.67 14.04 -3.92
N THR A 56 0.38 14.86 -3.93
CA THR A 56 1.72 14.44 -3.50
C THR A 56 1.74 13.99 -2.04
N GLY A 57 1.15 14.79 -1.15
CA GLY A 57 1.11 14.43 0.28
C GLY A 57 0.25 13.21 0.56
N VAL A 58 -0.91 13.12 -0.08
CA VAL A 58 -1.79 11.94 0.04
C VAL A 58 -1.07 10.69 -0.44
N LEU A 59 -0.39 10.74 -1.61
CA LEU A 59 0.36 9.62 -2.15
C LEU A 59 1.48 9.15 -1.19
N ILE A 60 2.27 10.09 -0.66
CA ILE A 60 3.34 9.76 0.28
C ILE A 60 2.77 9.15 1.56
N ALA A 61 1.70 9.74 2.11
CA ALA A 61 1.06 9.22 3.31
C ALA A 61 0.51 7.80 3.11
N GLN A 62 -0.15 7.53 1.98
CA GLN A 62 -0.67 6.22 1.63
C GLN A 62 0.46 5.19 1.41
N LEU A 63 1.54 5.57 0.74
CA LEU A 63 2.71 4.71 0.59
C LEU A 63 3.30 4.32 1.95
N LEU A 64 3.46 5.28 2.86
CA LEU A 64 3.97 5.00 4.20
C LEU A 64 3.00 4.17 5.04
N SER A 65 1.68 4.38 4.90
CA SER A 65 0.64 3.68 5.66
C SER A 65 0.46 2.23 5.21
N PHE A 66 0.45 1.98 3.89
CA PHE A 66 0.01 0.69 3.34
C PHE A 66 1.15 -0.20 2.83
N THR A 67 2.35 0.36 2.56
CA THR A 67 3.52 -0.45 2.19
C THR A 67 3.87 -1.53 3.23
N PRO A 68 3.80 -1.27 4.56
CA PRO A 68 4.09 -2.29 5.55
C PRO A 68 3.16 -3.50 5.47
N ILE A 69 1.87 -3.29 5.19
CA ILE A 69 0.89 -4.37 5.03
C ILE A 69 1.22 -5.21 3.79
N ALA A 70 1.47 -4.56 2.67
CA ALA A 70 1.88 -5.24 1.43
C ALA A 70 3.20 -6.01 1.63
N PHE A 71 4.16 -5.43 2.35
CA PHE A 71 5.43 -6.06 2.68
C PHE A 71 5.26 -7.32 3.53
N LEU A 72 4.36 -7.32 4.54
CA LEU A 72 4.06 -8.50 5.34
C LEU A 72 3.47 -9.64 4.51
N VAL A 73 2.52 -9.31 3.63
CA VAL A 73 1.94 -10.31 2.72
C VAL A 73 3.04 -10.93 1.85
N LEU A 74 3.92 -10.09 1.29
CA LEU A 74 5.02 -10.56 0.44
C LEU A 74 6.05 -11.40 1.19
N ILE A 75 6.42 -11.03 2.41
CA ILE A 75 7.31 -11.86 3.25
C ILE A 75 6.68 -13.23 3.49
N GLY A 76 5.39 -13.27 3.87
CA GLY A 76 4.68 -14.54 4.11
C GLY A 76 4.68 -15.43 2.86
N VAL A 77 4.50 -14.84 1.68
CA VAL A 77 4.55 -15.59 0.41
C VAL A 77 5.94 -16.13 0.13
N VAL A 78 6.98 -15.32 0.31
CA VAL A 78 8.37 -15.76 0.10
C VAL A 78 8.77 -16.84 1.09
N GLU A 79 8.41 -16.69 2.36
CA GLU A 79 8.70 -17.68 3.41
C GLU A 79 7.93 -19.00 3.21
N ALA A 80 6.81 -18.98 2.48
CA ALA A 80 6.04 -20.19 2.13
C ALA A 80 6.62 -21.00 0.95
N ILE A 81 7.56 -20.42 0.19
CA ILE A 81 8.23 -21.13 -0.90
C ILE A 81 9.21 -22.13 -0.29
N SER A 82 9.03 -23.43 -0.62
CA SER A 82 9.91 -24.48 -0.11
C SER A 82 11.35 -24.28 -0.63
N PRO A 83 12.35 -24.22 0.27
CA PRO A 83 13.77 -24.16 -0.12
C PRO A 83 14.20 -25.30 -1.04
N SER A 84 13.56 -26.47 -0.93
CA SER A 84 13.86 -27.65 -1.74
C SER A 84 13.64 -27.41 -3.25
N LEU A 85 12.73 -26.52 -3.62
CA LEU A 85 12.51 -26.16 -5.02
C LEU A 85 13.67 -25.35 -5.61
N GLU A 86 14.23 -24.46 -4.80
CA GLU A 86 15.40 -23.66 -5.20
C GLU A 86 16.66 -24.53 -5.23
N GLU A 87 16.82 -25.45 -4.25
CA GLU A 87 17.93 -26.42 -4.20
C GLU A 87 17.87 -27.38 -5.40
N ALA A 88 16.68 -27.87 -5.77
CA ALA A 88 16.50 -28.72 -6.95
C ALA A 88 16.90 -27.98 -8.25
N ALA A 89 16.52 -26.72 -8.40
CA ALA A 89 16.93 -25.91 -9.56
C ALA A 89 18.46 -25.74 -9.61
N GLN A 90 19.10 -25.50 -8.45
CA GLN A 90 20.56 -25.38 -8.37
C GLN A 90 21.29 -26.71 -8.66
N THR A 91 20.71 -27.84 -8.25
CA THR A 91 21.24 -29.16 -8.59
C THR A 91 21.26 -29.41 -10.11
N LEU A 92 20.28 -28.83 -10.80
CA LEU A 92 20.20 -28.82 -12.28
C LEU A 92 21.12 -27.74 -12.91
N ARG A 93 22.04 -27.17 -12.15
CA ARG A 93 22.99 -26.10 -12.57
C ARG A 93 22.31 -24.79 -12.97
N ALA A 94 21.08 -24.53 -12.55
CA ALA A 94 20.47 -23.22 -12.76
C ALA A 94 21.21 -22.15 -11.96
N SER A 95 21.49 -21.02 -12.59
CA SER A 95 22.04 -19.86 -11.90
C SER A 95 21.00 -19.27 -10.93
N ARG A 96 21.43 -18.43 -9.98
CA ARG A 96 20.51 -17.76 -9.04
C ARG A 96 19.43 -16.95 -9.77
N TRP A 97 19.77 -16.33 -10.87
CA TRP A 97 18.81 -15.56 -11.68
C TRP A 97 17.81 -16.47 -12.40
N GLU A 98 18.27 -17.58 -12.94
CA GLU A 98 17.38 -18.59 -13.57
C GLU A 98 16.45 -19.20 -12.52
N THR A 99 16.95 -19.59 -11.36
CA THR A 99 16.12 -20.08 -10.24
C THR A 99 15.06 -19.04 -9.84
N PHE A 100 15.46 -17.78 -9.67
CA PHE A 100 14.50 -16.71 -9.38
C PHE A 100 13.42 -16.60 -10.46
N LYS A 101 13.82 -16.56 -11.73
CA LYS A 101 12.88 -16.34 -12.86
C LYS A 101 11.96 -17.52 -13.11
N THR A 102 12.45 -18.76 -12.91
CA THR A 102 11.73 -19.98 -13.27
C THR A 102 11.00 -20.62 -12.08
N VAL A 103 11.44 -20.40 -10.86
CA VAL A 103 10.87 -20.99 -9.64
C VAL A 103 10.24 -19.91 -8.75
N THR A 104 11.07 -19.03 -8.20
CA THR A 104 10.65 -18.10 -7.14
C THR A 104 9.62 -17.09 -7.65
N TRP A 105 9.89 -16.43 -8.77
CA TRP A 105 9.01 -15.41 -9.35
C TRP A 105 7.61 -15.94 -9.73
N PRO A 106 7.47 -17.08 -10.45
CA PRO A 106 6.16 -17.63 -10.74
C PRO A 106 5.34 -17.98 -9.49
N LEU A 107 6.00 -18.52 -8.46
CA LEU A 107 5.35 -18.86 -7.18
C LEU A 107 4.96 -17.62 -6.36
N MET A 108 5.68 -16.52 -6.50
CA MET A 108 5.36 -15.26 -5.84
C MET A 108 4.18 -14.49 -6.48
N ARG A 109 3.88 -14.73 -7.74
CA ARG A 109 2.86 -13.95 -8.49
C ARG A 109 1.50 -13.88 -7.81
N PRO A 110 0.91 -14.97 -7.29
CA PRO A 110 -0.37 -14.90 -6.59
C PRO A 110 -0.32 -14.01 -5.35
N GLY A 111 0.77 -14.11 -4.59
CA GLY A 111 0.98 -13.28 -3.41
C GLY A 111 1.19 -11.80 -3.74
N LEU A 112 1.93 -11.50 -4.81
CA LEU A 112 2.07 -10.14 -5.33
C LEU A 112 0.73 -9.53 -5.72
N ALA A 113 -0.11 -10.30 -6.40
CA ALA A 113 -1.45 -9.84 -6.77
C ALA A 113 -2.33 -9.58 -5.54
N ASN A 114 -2.24 -10.44 -4.52
CA ASN A 114 -2.96 -10.25 -3.26
C ASN A 114 -2.45 -9.03 -2.49
N ALA A 115 -1.14 -8.82 -2.42
CA ALA A 115 -0.54 -7.65 -1.79
C ALA A 115 -0.98 -6.36 -2.50
N PHE A 116 -0.98 -6.37 -3.84
CA PHE A 116 -1.45 -5.24 -4.65
C PHE A 116 -2.94 -4.96 -4.42
N LEU A 117 -3.79 -5.99 -4.46
CA LEU A 117 -5.22 -5.82 -4.23
C LEU A 117 -5.51 -5.26 -2.84
N LEU A 118 -4.84 -5.79 -1.82
CA LEU A 118 -4.99 -5.30 -0.45
C LEU A 118 -4.61 -3.82 -0.36
N GLY A 119 -3.43 -3.44 -0.88
CA GLY A 119 -3.00 -2.04 -0.92
C GLY A 119 -3.96 -1.14 -1.72
N PHE A 120 -4.50 -1.65 -2.82
CA PHE A 120 -5.51 -0.93 -3.62
C PHE A 120 -6.81 -0.70 -2.83
N ILE A 121 -7.32 -1.73 -2.16
CA ILE A 121 -8.55 -1.63 -1.33
C ILE A 121 -8.33 -0.64 -0.19
N GLU A 122 -7.21 -0.76 0.53
CA GLU A 122 -6.85 0.15 1.63
C GLU A 122 -6.71 1.61 1.14
N SER A 123 -6.08 1.82 -0.02
CA SER A 123 -5.96 3.15 -0.62
C SER A 123 -7.31 3.74 -1.04
N MET A 124 -8.20 2.93 -1.61
CA MET A 124 -9.55 3.37 -2.00
C MET A 124 -10.44 3.66 -0.79
N ALA A 125 -10.27 2.90 0.30
CA ALA A 125 -10.99 3.09 1.55
C ALA A 125 -10.39 4.20 2.44
N ASP A 126 -9.18 4.65 2.16
CA ASP A 126 -8.50 5.68 2.96
C ASP A 126 -9.25 7.00 2.88
N PHE A 127 -9.77 7.38 3.99
CA PHE A 127 -10.45 8.66 4.22
C PHE A 127 -9.52 9.64 4.97
N GLY A 128 -8.73 9.11 5.91
CA GLY A 128 -8.01 9.91 6.89
C GLY A 128 -6.89 10.76 6.29
N ASN A 129 -6.01 10.16 5.48
CA ASN A 129 -4.91 10.90 4.84
C ASN A 129 -5.43 11.95 3.84
N PRO A 130 -6.38 11.64 2.93
CA PRO A 130 -6.97 12.65 2.06
C PRO A 130 -7.69 13.78 2.80
N LEU A 131 -8.32 13.49 3.93
CA LEU A 131 -9.00 14.51 4.74
C LEU A 131 -8.02 15.57 5.26
N VAL A 132 -6.85 15.16 5.75
CA VAL A 132 -5.89 16.09 6.37
C VAL A 132 -4.89 16.67 5.38
N LEU A 133 -4.50 15.93 4.33
CA LEU A 133 -3.49 16.33 3.36
C LEU A 133 -4.07 16.78 2.02
N GLY A 134 -5.31 16.39 1.70
CA GLY A 134 -5.88 16.57 0.37
C GLY A 134 -5.90 18.02 -0.12
N GLY A 135 -6.16 18.98 0.76
CA GLY A 135 -6.30 20.38 0.35
C GLY A 135 -7.42 20.51 -0.69
N ASN A 136 -7.06 20.88 -1.93
CA ASN A 136 -8.00 20.95 -3.05
C ASN A 136 -8.08 19.65 -3.88
N PHE A 137 -7.36 18.60 -3.47
CA PHE A 137 -7.38 17.29 -4.11
C PHE A 137 -8.41 16.40 -3.42
N ASN A 138 -9.53 16.20 -4.08
CA ASN A 138 -10.63 15.40 -3.56
C ASN A 138 -10.53 13.95 -4.06
N VAL A 139 -10.88 13.01 -3.18
CA VAL A 139 -10.99 11.58 -3.49
C VAL A 139 -12.40 11.10 -3.19
N LEU A 140 -12.79 9.95 -3.76
CA LEU A 140 -14.15 9.43 -3.60
C LEU A 140 -14.55 9.24 -2.13
N SER A 141 -13.65 8.74 -1.28
CA SER A 141 -13.93 8.51 0.15
C SER A 141 -14.25 9.82 0.89
N THR A 142 -13.50 10.89 0.65
CA THR A 142 -13.77 12.21 1.24
C THR A 142 -15.01 12.86 0.65
N GLU A 143 -15.27 12.69 -0.65
CA GLU A 143 -16.49 13.22 -1.29
C GLU A 143 -17.76 12.53 -0.75
N VAL A 144 -17.72 11.21 -0.53
CA VAL A 144 -18.83 10.50 0.13
C VAL A 144 -19.11 11.10 1.51
N PHE A 145 -18.04 11.27 2.31
CA PHE A 145 -18.17 11.84 3.66
C PHE A 145 -18.76 13.26 3.63
N PHE A 146 -18.20 14.15 2.83
CA PHE A 146 -18.69 15.54 2.76
C PHE A 146 -20.09 15.67 2.15
N SER A 147 -20.51 14.71 1.32
CA SER A 147 -21.88 14.66 0.82
C SER A 147 -22.88 14.33 1.92
N VAL A 148 -22.49 13.56 2.94
CA VAL A 148 -23.36 13.22 4.09
C VAL A 148 -23.32 14.31 5.15
N VAL A 149 -22.11 14.76 5.57
CA VAL A 149 -21.96 15.67 6.73
C VAL A 149 -21.86 17.14 6.33
N GLY A 150 -21.70 17.44 5.05
CA GLY A 150 -21.60 18.81 4.55
C GLY A 150 -22.94 19.57 4.65
N SER A 151 -22.89 20.87 4.47
CA SER A 151 -24.05 21.77 4.57
C SER A 151 -25.21 21.43 3.62
N GLN A 152 -24.93 20.77 2.50
CA GLN A 152 -25.94 20.35 1.52
C GLN A 152 -26.65 19.05 1.90
N ASN A 153 -26.04 18.21 2.76
CA ASN A 153 -26.56 16.91 3.20
C ASN A 153 -27.19 16.09 2.06
N ASP A 154 -26.42 15.93 0.96
CA ASP A 154 -26.88 15.27 -0.27
C ASP A 154 -26.62 13.75 -0.17
N GLN A 155 -27.57 13.06 0.43
CA GLN A 155 -27.51 11.60 0.58
C GLN A 155 -27.58 10.86 -0.77
N GLY A 156 -28.22 11.45 -1.79
CA GLY A 156 -28.28 10.88 -3.13
C GLY A 156 -26.91 10.87 -3.79
N ARG A 157 -26.18 11.99 -3.72
CA ARG A 157 -24.81 12.08 -4.19
C ARG A 157 -23.89 11.14 -3.43
N ALA A 158 -24.01 11.08 -2.11
CA ALA A 158 -23.23 10.16 -1.29
C ALA A 158 -23.43 8.69 -1.70
N ALA A 159 -24.69 8.28 -1.93
CA ALA A 159 -25.03 6.93 -2.35
C ALA A 159 -24.41 6.58 -3.72
N VAL A 160 -24.52 7.50 -4.70
CA VAL A 160 -23.92 7.31 -6.02
C VAL A 160 -22.39 7.16 -5.94
N LEU A 161 -21.72 8.04 -5.21
CA LEU A 161 -20.26 7.97 -5.04
C LEU A 161 -19.82 6.70 -4.31
N ALA A 162 -20.57 6.27 -3.28
CA ALA A 162 -20.31 5.02 -2.57
C ALA A 162 -20.48 3.79 -3.48
N ILE A 163 -21.49 3.77 -4.34
CA ILE A 163 -21.68 2.71 -5.33
C ILE A 163 -20.51 2.70 -6.34
N ILE A 164 -20.06 3.85 -6.81
CA ILE A 164 -18.90 3.95 -7.71
C ILE A 164 -17.65 3.40 -7.03
N LEU A 165 -17.38 3.77 -5.77
CA LEU A 165 -16.26 3.27 -4.98
C LEU A 165 -16.32 1.75 -4.83
N LEU A 166 -17.51 1.21 -4.52
CA LEU A 166 -17.76 -0.22 -4.42
C LEU A 166 -17.50 -0.95 -5.75
N LEU A 167 -17.98 -0.39 -6.87
CA LEU A 167 -17.77 -0.97 -8.20
C LEU A 167 -16.28 -1.02 -8.58
N TYR A 168 -15.50 0.01 -8.28
CA TYR A 168 -14.04 -0.02 -8.48
C TYR A 168 -13.38 -1.12 -7.65
N THR A 169 -13.76 -1.26 -6.40
CA THR A 169 -13.19 -2.28 -5.49
C THR A 169 -13.55 -3.70 -5.96
N ILE A 170 -14.83 -3.95 -6.27
CA ILE A 170 -15.30 -5.25 -6.80
C ILE A 170 -14.66 -5.52 -8.17
N GLY A 171 -14.58 -4.52 -9.02
CA GLY A 171 -13.95 -4.62 -10.33
C GLY A 171 -12.49 -5.03 -10.24
N ALA A 172 -11.71 -4.40 -9.36
CA ALA A 172 -10.32 -4.75 -9.13
C ALA A 172 -10.18 -6.19 -8.61
N PHE A 173 -11.02 -6.59 -7.65
CA PHE A 173 -11.06 -7.96 -7.15
C PHE A 173 -11.38 -8.97 -8.26
N TYR A 174 -12.41 -8.71 -9.07
CA TYR A 174 -12.78 -9.58 -10.17
C TYR A 174 -11.69 -9.72 -11.24
N LEU A 175 -11.06 -8.59 -11.60
CA LEU A 175 -9.94 -8.58 -12.55
C LEU A 175 -8.76 -9.39 -12.03
N GLN A 176 -8.42 -9.25 -10.74
CA GLN A 176 -7.38 -10.05 -10.11
C GLN A 176 -7.72 -11.53 -10.13
N GLN A 177 -8.94 -11.93 -9.74
CA GLN A 177 -9.36 -13.32 -9.75
C GLN A 177 -9.29 -13.93 -11.16
N ARG A 178 -9.73 -13.18 -12.16
CA ARG A 178 -9.65 -13.60 -13.55
C ARG A 178 -8.20 -13.75 -14.04
N TRP A 179 -7.30 -12.90 -13.56
CA TRP A 179 -5.89 -12.96 -13.89
C TRP A 179 -5.17 -14.13 -13.21
N LEU A 180 -5.47 -14.38 -11.93
CA LEU A 180 -4.92 -15.51 -11.16
C LEU A 180 -5.56 -16.84 -11.52
N GLY A 181 -6.88 -16.91 -11.70
CA GLY A 181 -7.64 -18.15 -11.93
C GLY A 181 -7.27 -18.89 -13.22
N ARG A 182 -6.54 -18.24 -14.13
CA ARG A 182 -5.99 -18.90 -15.34
C ARG A 182 -4.69 -19.66 -15.07
N ARG A 183 -4.13 -19.61 -13.86
CA ARG A 183 -2.85 -20.24 -13.50
C ARG A 183 -2.93 -20.79 -12.07
N SER A 184 -3.72 -21.85 -11.88
CA SER A 184 -3.73 -22.63 -10.65
C SER A 184 -2.40 -23.39 -10.54
N TYR A 185 -1.53 -22.95 -9.62
CA TYR A 185 -0.37 -23.72 -9.21
C TYR A 185 -0.80 -24.59 -8.03
N THR A 186 -1.23 -25.82 -8.31
CA THR A 186 -1.36 -26.83 -7.26
C THR A 186 0.04 -27.30 -6.88
N SER A 187 0.50 -26.91 -5.70
CA SER A 187 1.62 -27.60 -5.07
C SER A 187 1.13 -28.97 -4.66
N VAL A 188 1.59 -30.00 -5.33
CA VAL A 188 1.40 -31.38 -4.88
C VAL A 188 2.31 -31.52 -3.66
N SER A 189 1.77 -31.32 -2.46
CA SER A 189 2.42 -31.73 -1.23
C SER A 189 2.40 -33.27 -1.23
N GLY A 190 3.52 -33.86 -1.62
CA GLY A 190 3.78 -35.27 -1.40
C GLY A 190 3.78 -35.53 0.09
N ILE A 191 2.70 -36.11 0.60
CA ILE A 191 2.67 -36.74 1.92
C ILE A 191 3.45 -38.03 1.77
N GLY A 192 4.60 -38.06 2.39
CA GLY A 192 5.39 -39.26 2.66
C GLY A 192 5.82 -39.24 4.10
#